data_09e0935dfd372dd098a2be2f13469824
#
_entry.id   09e0935dfd372dd098a2be2f13469824
#
_cell.length_a   1.000
_cell.length_b   1.000
_cell.length_c   1.000
_cell.angle_alpha   90.00
_cell.angle_beta   90.00
_cell.angle_gamma   90.00
#
_symmetry.space_group_name_H-M   'P 1'
#
loop_
_entity.id
_entity.type
_entity.pdbx_description
1 polymer ?
#
loop_
_entity_poly.entity_id
_entity_poly.type
_entity_poly.pdbx_seq_one_letter_code
_entity_poly.pdbx_strand_id
1 'polypeptide(L)'
;MKKMINLKINNIPVTAPEGTTVLQAAKMANIEIPSLCYLKDINCIGACRVCVVEIKGRRGLTAACTYPIEEGLEVLTNTATVRASRKTTIELILSTHHKKCLSCVRGNHCELQKLAYDYGIDEDHFKDDELKYEIDDSTPYVVRDNNKCIQCLRCVSTCNNVQGIGAIGQIRRGFDVRVGSPFDQGLGTTTCVGCGQCIVACPVGALYEKSNIDDVWDAIANPDKKVVFFTAPSIAATLGECFDMPPGTHVERQMVQAIRMLGDVQVFNMNVTADLTILEEANELIRRITSNKLDKPPLPMFTSCCPGWIKFMEHYYPEMLPHLSTCKSPQGMFGALLKSYYCQKNHIDPKDLYVVSVIPCTAKKFEVSRPELSSRGIPDVDVAITTRELSRMIKGAGISFKDLPGEDFDNPFAIATGAGKIFGATGGVMEAALRTAANILDGTNEKIDFMDCRGIPGIKEATYRINGNEVDVCVASGLANARKVVEMVKSGEKKYLFIEIMACPGGCINGGGQPVQSDSVRNYVDLKSLRSAVLYDADKANDLRCSHESPVVQMLYDEFLEKPGKAKAHSLLHTHYTPR
;
A
#
# COMPACT_ATOMS: atom_id res chain seq x y z
N MET A 1 -1.21 12.31 32.69
CA MET A 1 -2.49 11.77 32.17
C MET A 1 -3.32 12.94 31.64
N LYS A 2 -3.99 12.80 30.47
CA LYS A 2 -4.91 13.84 30.00
C LYS A 2 -6.11 13.94 30.95
N LYS A 3 -6.64 15.15 31.14
CA LYS A 3 -7.86 15.39 31.91
C LYS A 3 -9.02 14.63 31.25
N MET A 4 -9.85 13.98 32.04
CA MET A 4 -11.07 13.33 31.56
C MET A 4 -12.24 14.34 31.62
N ILE A 5 -13.00 14.39 30.53
CA ILE A 5 -14.13 15.29 30.31
C ILE A 5 -15.42 14.48 30.32
N ASN A 6 -16.43 14.95 31.11
CA ASN A 6 -17.74 14.34 31.18
C ASN A 6 -18.75 15.14 30.35
N LEU A 7 -19.51 14.44 29.52
CA LEU A 7 -20.52 15.03 28.65
C LEU A 7 -21.71 14.08 28.49
N LYS A 8 -22.78 14.53 27.85
CA LYS A 8 -23.91 13.69 27.47
C LYS A 8 -24.10 13.71 25.96
N ILE A 9 -24.29 12.55 25.35
CA ILE A 9 -24.62 12.40 23.93
C ILE A 9 -25.93 11.60 23.85
N ASN A 10 -27.00 12.21 23.31
CA ASN A 10 -28.36 11.64 23.30
C ASN A 10 -28.81 11.18 24.70
N ASN A 11 -28.53 11.97 25.72
CA ASN A 11 -28.76 11.69 27.15
C ASN A 11 -27.90 10.55 27.75
N ILE A 12 -27.02 9.91 26.99
CA ILE A 12 -26.08 8.88 27.46
C ILE A 12 -24.86 9.61 28.04
N PRO A 13 -24.47 9.34 29.32
CA PRO A 13 -23.24 9.89 29.89
C PRO A 13 -22.02 9.29 29.22
N VAL A 14 -21.07 10.12 28.83
CA VAL A 14 -19.83 9.74 28.16
C VAL A 14 -18.67 10.45 28.86
N THR A 15 -17.59 9.70 29.10
CA THR A 15 -16.34 10.25 29.64
C THR A 15 -15.21 9.98 28.63
N ALA A 16 -14.52 11.03 28.22
CA ALA A 16 -13.44 10.91 27.23
C ALA A 16 -12.27 11.86 27.55
N PRO A 17 -11.05 11.57 27.07
CA PRO A 17 -9.89 12.44 27.28
C PRO A 17 -10.06 13.82 26.65
N GLU A 18 -9.55 14.87 27.30
CA GLU A 18 -9.48 16.22 26.74
C GLU A 18 -8.80 16.25 25.37
N GLY A 19 -9.36 17.02 24.44
CA GLY A 19 -8.95 17.11 23.05
C GLY A 19 -9.63 16.08 22.13
N THR A 20 -10.46 15.18 22.67
CA THR A 20 -11.32 14.30 21.87
C THR A 20 -12.40 15.12 21.16
N THR A 21 -12.73 14.79 19.91
CA THR A 21 -13.85 15.45 19.20
C THR A 21 -15.19 14.81 19.57
N VAL A 22 -16.30 15.55 19.37
CA VAL A 22 -17.66 15.01 19.56
C VAL A 22 -17.89 13.75 18.74
N LEU A 23 -17.36 13.68 17.51
CA LEU A 23 -17.43 12.48 16.64
C LEU A 23 -16.77 11.26 17.30
N GLN A 24 -15.58 11.46 17.85
CA GLN A 24 -14.82 10.39 18.51
C GLN A 24 -15.48 9.96 19.83
N ALA A 25 -15.97 10.93 20.64
CA ALA A 25 -16.68 10.65 21.88
C ALA A 25 -18.00 9.88 21.62
N ALA A 26 -18.74 10.24 20.56
CA ALA A 26 -19.95 9.52 20.15
C ALA A 26 -19.64 8.05 19.81
N LYS A 27 -18.55 7.79 19.12
CA LYS A 27 -18.13 6.40 18.80
C LYS A 27 -17.80 5.59 20.05
N MET A 28 -17.19 6.20 21.07
CA MET A 28 -16.92 5.54 22.36
C MET A 28 -18.23 5.13 23.07
N ALA A 29 -19.33 5.84 22.81
CA ALA A 29 -20.68 5.53 23.30
C ALA A 29 -21.49 4.64 22.34
N ASN A 30 -20.87 4.04 21.33
CA ASN A 30 -21.52 3.27 20.26
C ASN A 30 -22.57 4.06 19.46
N ILE A 31 -22.43 5.38 19.40
CA ILE A 31 -23.27 6.26 18.60
C ILE A 31 -22.53 6.59 17.31
N GLU A 32 -23.09 6.21 16.17
CA GLU A 32 -22.52 6.49 14.87
C GLU A 32 -23.01 7.84 14.33
N ILE A 33 -22.07 8.74 14.05
CA ILE A 33 -22.33 10.02 13.38
C ILE A 33 -21.74 9.92 11.98
N PRO A 34 -22.55 10.03 10.91
CA PRO A 34 -22.05 9.88 9.54
C PRO A 34 -21.08 11.00 9.17
N SER A 35 -20.09 10.67 8.32
CA SER A 35 -19.15 11.66 7.79
C SER A 35 -18.61 11.21 6.43
N LEU A 36 -18.19 12.16 5.60
CA LEU A 36 -17.56 11.87 4.29
C LEU A 36 -16.15 12.44 4.19
N CYS A 37 -15.85 13.54 4.89
CA CYS A 37 -14.50 14.14 4.82
C CYS A 37 -13.57 13.72 5.96
N TYR A 38 -14.10 13.25 7.08
CA TYR A 38 -13.28 12.85 8.23
C TYR A 38 -12.46 11.59 7.91
N LEU A 39 -11.16 11.67 8.15
CA LEU A 39 -10.24 10.55 8.11
C LEU A 39 -9.31 10.69 9.33
N LYS A 40 -9.41 9.74 10.26
CA LYS A 40 -8.71 9.80 11.54
C LYS A 40 -7.21 10.10 11.36
N ASP A 41 -6.70 11.05 12.15
CA ASP A 41 -5.31 11.49 12.18
C ASP A 41 -4.76 12.09 10.86
N ILE A 42 -5.56 12.14 9.79
CA ILE A 42 -5.14 12.61 8.46
C ILE A 42 -5.94 13.83 8.00
N ASN A 43 -7.28 13.80 8.10
CA ASN A 43 -8.15 14.84 7.57
C ASN A 43 -9.33 15.14 8.49
N CYS A 44 -9.28 16.27 9.18
CA CYS A 44 -10.29 16.73 10.13
C CYS A 44 -10.62 18.21 9.87
N ILE A 45 -11.27 18.47 8.71
CA ILE A 45 -11.47 19.86 8.20
C ILE A 45 -12.92 20.32 8.19
N GLY A 46 -13.89 19.45 8.51
CA GLY A 46 -15.31 19.79 8.58
C GLY A 46 -15.95 20.20 7.25
N ALA A 47 -15.35 19.85 6.09
CA ALA A 47 -15.77 20.33 4.78
C ALA A 47 -17.14 19.81 4.33
N CYS A 48 -17.42 18.51 4.52
CA CYS A 48 -18.65 17.90 3.98
C CYS A 48 -19.94 18.25 4.73
N ARG A 49 -19.85 18.71 5.97
CA ARG A 49 -20.98 19.08 6.85
C ARG A 49 -22.01 17.96 7.12
N VAL A 50 -21.72 16.72 6.77
CA VAL A 50 -22.60 15.57 7.00
C VAL A 50 -22.63 15.18 8.49
N CYS A 51 -21.55 15.42 9.24
CA CYS A 51 -21.43 15.07 10.66
C CYS A 51 -22.04 16.10 11.63
N VAL A 52 -22.94 16.96 11.16
CA VAL A 52 -23.54 18.00 12.02
C VAL A 52 -24.34 17.41 13.17
N VAL A 53 -24.28 18.06 14.32
CA VAL A 53 -25.02 17.75 15.55
C VAL A 53 -25.57 19.04 16.18
N GLU A 54 -26.57 18.90 17.04
CA GLU A 54 -27.10 19.97 17.83
C GLU A 54 -26.44 19.96 19.23
N ILE A 55 -26.05 21.12 19.73
CA ILE A 55 -25.49 21.30 21.08
C ILE A 55 -26.45 22.18 21.86
N LYS A 56 -26.95 21.69 23.00
CA LYS A 56 -27.85 22.46 23.85
C LYS A 56 -27.22 23.79 24.24
N GLY A 57 -28.03 24.84 24.14
CA GLY A 57 -27.62 26.21 24.49
C GLY A 57 -26.79 26.92 23.41
N ARG A 58 -26.51 26.27 22.28
CA ARG A 58 -25.82 26.89 21.13
C ARG A 58 -26.77 27.10 19.95
N ARG A 59 -26.53 28.18 19.20
CA ARG A 59 -27.29 28.45 17.98
C ARG A 59 -26.70 27.63 16.82
N GLY A 60 -27.57 27.00 16.01
CA GLY A 60 -27.20 26.29 14.80
C GLY A 60 -26.55 24.93 15.06
N LEU A 61 -26.19 24.27 13.95
CA LEU A 61 -25.60 22.95 13.94
C LEU A 61 -24.08 23.02 13.87
N THR A 62 -23.42 22.13 14.61
CA THR A 62 -21.96 22.08 14.74
C THR A 62 -21.42 20.80 14.10
N ALA A 63 -20.28 20.89 13.40
CA ALA A 63 -19.61 19.71 12.83
C ALA A 63 -18.91 18.90 13.92
N ALA A 64 -19.41 17.70 14.21
CA ALA A 64 -18.90 16.85 15.27
C ALA A 64 -17.43 16.40 15.07
N CYS A 65 -16.97 16.31 13.84
CA CYS A 65 -15.60 15.86 13.54
C CYS A 65 -14.52 16.89 13.93
N THR A 66 -14.86 18.18 14.03
CA THR A 66 -13.92 19.27 14.37
C THR A 66 -14.15 19.88 15.73
N TYR A 67 -15.28 19.60 16.37
CA TYR A 67 -15.64 20.22 17.63
C TYR A 67 -15.09 19.41 18.82
N PRO A 68 -14.20 19.99 19.64
CA PRO A 68 -13.69 19.34 20.84
C PRO A 68 -14.78 19.22 21.92
N ILE A 69 -14.70 18.17 22.73
CA ILE A 69 -15.60 18.02 23.90
C ILE A 69 -15.26 19.00 25.00
N GLU A 70 -16.29 19.42 25.73
CA GLU A 70 -16.21 20.33 26.90
C GLU A 70 -16.97 19.71 28.07
N GLU A 71 -16.59 20.08 29.31
CA GLU A 71 -17.26 19.57 30.53
C GLU A 71 -18.73 19.98 30.54
N GLY A 72 -19.63 19.04 30.83
CA GLY A 72 -21.06 19.25 30.87
C GLY A 72 -21.76 19.44 29.52
N LEU A 73 -21.04 19.23 28.38
CA LEU A 73 -21.62 19.37 27.04
C LEU A 73 -22.80 18.41 26.85
N GLU A 74 -23.93 18.91 26.36
CA GLU A 74 -25.07 18.09 25.96
C GLU A 74 -25.26 18.13 24.44
N VAL A 75 -25.03 16.98 23.79
CA VAL A 75 -25.05 16.79 22.32
C VAL A 75 -26.24 15.94 21.91
N LEU A 76 -26.96 16.39 20.89
CA LEU A 76 -28.05 15.64 20.25
C LEU A 76 -27.65 15.32 18.80
N THR A 77 -27.59 14.04 18.47
CA THR A 77 -27.07 13.59 17.16
C THR A 77 -28.17 13.26 16.16
N ASN A 78 -29.43 13.24 16.59
CA ASN A 78 -30.54 12.73 15.78
C ASN A 78 -31.86 13.52 15.97
N THR A 79 -31.80 14.85 16.07
CA THR A 79 -33.00 15.68 16.04
C THR A 79 -33.58 15.80 14.64
N ALA A 80 -34.85 16.26 14.52
CA ALA A 80 -35.46 16.52 13.22
C ALA A 80 -34.63 17.51 12.39
N THR A 81 -34.11 18.57 13.03
CA THR A 81 -33.24 19.57 12.40
C THR A 81 -31.94 18.95 11.88
N VAL A 82 -31.29 18.10 12.69
CA VAL A 82 -30.07 17.40 12.29
C VAL A 82 -30.32 16.48 11.09
N ARG A 83 -31.39 15.67 11.13
CA ARG A 83 -31.73 14.78 10.01
C ARG A 83 -32.04 15.55 8.73
N ALA A 84 -32.84 16.61 8.81
CA ALA A 84 -33.15 17.45 7.66
C ALA A 84 -31.90 18.09 7.04
N SER A 85 -31.02 18.66 7.89
CA SER A 85 -29.76 19.27 7.41
C SER A 85 -28.83 18.25 6.74
N ARG A 86 -28.70 17.05 7.29
CA ARG A 86 -27.89 15.98 6.67
C ARG A 86 -28.47 15.54 5.33
N LYS A 87 -29.80 15.35 5.26
CA LYS A 87 -30.48 14.99 4.03
C LYS A 87 -30.19 16.02 2.94
N THR A 88 -30.48 17.30 3.19
CA THR A 88 -30.19 18.37 2.23
C THR A 88 -28.71 18.43 1.83
N THR A 89 -27.79 18.25 2.79
CA THR A 89 -26.35 18.24 2.50
C THR A 89 -25.95 17.10 1.55
N ILE A 90 -26.49 15.90 1.76
CA ILE A 90 -26.21 14.75 0.89
C ILE A 90 -26.82 14.96 -0.50
N GLU A 91 -28.05 15.48 -0.58
CA GLU A 91 -28.71 15.83 -1.85
C GLU A 91 -27.86 16.85 -2.64
N LEU A 92 -27.34 17.89 -1.99
CA LEU A 92 -26.43 18.86 -2.61
C LEU A 92 -25.10 18.24 -3.08
N ILE A 93 -24.54 17.28 -2.33
CA ILE A 93 -23.34 16.55 -2.76
C ILE A 93 -23.67 15.71 -4.01
N LEU A 94 -24.84 15.08 -4.05
CA LEU A 94 -25.28 14.25 -5.18
C LEU A 94 -25.62 15.07 -6.41
N SER A 95 -26.03 16.34 -6.29
CA SER A 95 -26.39 17.19 -7.41
C SER A 95 -25.22 17.41 -8.40
N THR A 96 -23.98 17.43 -7.89
CA THR A 96 -22.76 17.59 -8.70
C THR A 96 -21.99 16.28 -8.91
N HIS A 97 -22.46 15.17 -8.33
CA HIS A 97 -21.80 13.88 -8.42
C HIS A 97 -22.34 13.03 -9.59
N HIS A 98 -21.44 12.56 -10.45
CA HIS A 98 -21.82 11.71 -11.57
C HIS A 98 -22.30 10.32 -11.09
N LYS A 99 -23.59 10.07 -11.15
CA LYS A 99 -24.31 8.93 -10.57
C LYS A 99 -24.20 7.62 -11.37
N LYS A 100 -23.03 7.32 -11.96
CA LYS A 100 -22.76 6.04 -12.66
C LYS A 100 -22.38 4.91 -11.69
N CYS A 101 -23.23 4.63 -10.70
CA CYS A 101 -22.93 3.68 -9.62
C CYS A 101 -22.72 2.25 -10.12
N LEU A 102 -23.44 1.80 -11.15
CA LEU A 102 -23.37 0.43 -11.68
C LEU A 102 -22.01 0.09 -12.31
N SER A 103 -21.32 1.07 -12.88
CA SER A 103 -19.97 0.90 -13.46
C SER A 103 -18.86 1.52 -12.60
N CYS A 104 -19.18 1.99 -11.40
CA CYS A 104 -18.23 2.64 -10.52
C CYS A 104 -17.34 1.61 -9.82
N VAL A 105 -16.04 1.89 -9.75
CA VAL A 105 -15.07 1.06 -9.02
C VAL A 105 -15.38 0.91 -7.51
N ARG A 106 -16.26 1.75 -6.98
CA ARG A 106 -16.77 1.73 -5.59
C ARG A 106 -18.17 1.15 -5.48
N GLY A 107 -18.74 0.61 -6.53
CA GLY A 107 -20.07 -0.01 -6.49
C GLY A 107 -20.20 -0.97 -5.29
N ASN A 108 -21.27 -0.86 -4.52
CA ASN A 108 -21.58 -1.60 -3.28
C ASN A 108 -20.66 -1.31 -2.07
N HIS A 109 -19.58 -0.52 -2.24
CA HIS A 109 -18.62 -0.16 -1.16
C HIS A 109 -18.37 1.36 -1.13
N CYS A 110 -19.38 2.17 -1.45
CA CYS A 110 -19.31 3.62 -1.52
C CYS A 110 -20.02 4.26 -0.32
N GLU A 111 -19.30 5.07 0.47
CA GLU A 111 -19.85 5.76 1.64
C GLU A 111 -20.98 6.73 1.25
N LEU A 112 -20.86 7.43 0.11
CA LEU A 112 -21.92 8.32 -0.38
C LEU A 112 -23.17 7.56 -0.79
N GLN A 113 -23.03 6.42 -1.49
CA GLN A 113 -24.15 5.57 -1.90
C GLN A 113 -24.88 5.00 -0.67
N LYS A 114 -24.14 4.52 0.34
CA LYS A 114 -24.71 4.06 1.60
C LYS A 114 -25.51 5.16 2.30
N LEU A 115 -24.95 6.36 2.42
CA LEU A 115 -25.65 7.49 3.04
C LEU A 115 -26.90 7.91 2.26
N ALA A 116 -26.84 7.92 0.93
CA ALA A 116 -28.01 8.21 0.11
C ALA A 116 -29.16 7.21 0.39
N TYR A 117 -28.84 5.93 0.48
CA TYR A 117 -29.79 4.89 0.83
C TYR A 117 -30.34 5.08 2.27
N ASP A 118 -29.46 5.26 3.27
CA ASP A 118 -29.83 5.38 4.69
C ASP A 118 -30.75 6.57 4.97
N TYR A 119 -30.61 7.68 4.19
CA TYR A 119 -31.42 8.89 4.34
C TYR A 119 -32.62 8.96 3.38
N GLY A 120 -32.86 7.94 2.57
CA GLY A 120 -33.93 7.92 1.59
C GLY A 120 -33.85 9.13 0.64
N ILE A 121 -32.68 9.33 0.04
CA ILE A 121 -32.42 10.48 -0.83
C ILE A 121 -33.07 10.27 -2.19
N ASP A 122 -33.83 11.29 -2.64
CA ASP A 122 -34.19 11.47 -4.02
C ASP A 122 -33.06 12.18 -4.76
N GLU A 123 -32.38 11.47 -5.63
CA GLU A 123 -31.19 11.96 -6.32
C GLU A 123 -31.46 13.04 -7.37
N ASP A 124 -32.71 13.25 -7.71
CA ASP A 124 -33.16 14.28 -8.68
C ASP A 124 -33.74 15.54 -8.00
N HIS A 125 -33.71 15.63 -6.67
CA HIS A 125 -34.27 16.76 -5.94
C HIS A 125 -33.62 18.10 -6.33
N PHE A 126 -32.31 18.15 -6.42
CA PHE A 126 -31.56 19.28 -6.96
C PHE A 126 -31.07 18.89 -8.36
N LYS A 127 -31.70 19.48 -9.40
CA LYS A 127 -31.19 19.35 -10.77
C LYS A 127 -30.14 20.40 -10.99
N ASP A 128 -28.96 19.98 -11.40
CA ASP A 128 -27.87 20.89 -11.73
C ASP A 128 -27.32 20.58 -13.12
N ASP A 129 -26.68 21.59 -13.71
CA ASP A 129 -25.82 21.37 -14.87
C ASP A 129 -24.65 20.49 -14.45
N GLU A 130 -24.64 19.25 -14.89
CA GLU A 130 -23.56 18.32 -14.64
C GLU A 130 -22.21 18.94 -15.04
N LEU A 131 -21.37 19.23 -14.07
CA LEU A 131 -19.99 19.63 -14.33
C LEU A 131 -19.29 18.49 -15.08
N LYS A 132 -18.78 18.78 -16.26
CA LYS A 132 -18.07 17.80 -17.09
C LYS A 132 -16.59 18.08 -17.08
N TYR A 133 -15.85 17.19 -16.45
CA TYR A 133 -14.38 17.22 -16.44
C TYR A 133 -13.84 16.06 -17.26
N GLU A 134 -12.71 16.30 -17.94
CA GLU A 134 -11.94 15.23 -18.55
C GLU A 134 -11.37 14.31 -17.47
N ILE A 135 -11.34 13.02 -17.76
CA ILE A 135 -10.73 12.01 -16.88
C ILE A 135 -9.22 12.09 -17.09
N ASP A 136 -8.48 12.30 -16.01
CA ASP A 136 -7.03 12.29 -16.03
C ASP A 136 -6.52 10.85 -15.85
N ASP A 137 -6.10 10.23 -16.93
CA ASP A 137 -5.46 8.91 -16.98
C ASP A 137 -4.00 8.98 -17.45
N SER A 138 -3.38 10.13 -17.28
CA SER A 138 -2.01 10.44 -17.74
C SER A 138 -0.91 9.61 -17.05
N THR A 139 -1.26 8.80 -16.04
CA THR A 139 -0.32 7.90 -15.37
C THR A 139 -0.69 6.44 -15.59
N PRO A 140 0.30 5.49 -15.57
CA PRO A 140 -0.01 4.07 -15.67
C PRO A 140 -0.57 3.46 -14.37
N TYR A 141 -0.76 4.23 -13.30
CA TYR A 141 -1.07 3.73 -11.97
C TYR A 141 -2.29 4.34 -11.29
N VAL A 142 -2.63 5.61 -11.53
CA VAL A 142 -3.76 6.30 -10.87
C VAL A 142 -4.56 7.04 -11.93
N VAL A 143 -5.86 6.84 -11.92
CA VAL A 143 -6.84 7.61 -12.72
C VAL A 143 -7.60 8.54 -11.79
N ARG A 144 -7.84 9.78 -12.23
CA ARG A 144 -8.61 10.80 -11.52
C ARG A 144 -9.84 11.20 -12.33
N ASP A 145 -11.01 10.97 -11.76
CA ASP A 145 -12.31 11.34 -12.32
C ASP A 145 -12.99 12.38 -11.42
N ASN A 146 -12.80 13.66 -11.75
CA ASN A 146 -13.39 14.75 -10.99
C ASN A 146 -14.91 14.82 -11.07
N ASN A 147 -15.54 14.17 -12.05
CA ASN A 147 -17.00 14.07 -12.13
C ASN A 147 -17.62 13.31 -10.94
N LYS A 148 -16.79 12.53 -10.23
CA LYS A 148 -17.19 11.80 -9.02
C LYS A 148 -16.63 12.41 -7.74
N CYS A 149 -15.89 13.51 -7.83
CA CYS A 149 -15.23 14.10 -6.67
C CYS A 149 -16.23 14.90 -5.81
N ILE A 150 -16.26 14.60 -4.50
CA ILE A 150 -17.10 15.31 -3.51
C ILE A 150 -16.32 16.37 -2.73
N GLN A 151 -15.14 16.74 -3.17
CA GLN A 151 -14.28 17.77 -2.60
C GLN A 151 -14.00 17.62 -1.09
N CYS A 152 -13.91 16.39 -0.60
CA CYS A 152 -13.65 16.09 0.81
C CYS A 152 -12.19 16.32 1.24
N LEU A 153 -11.28 16.48 0.30
CA LEU A 153 -9.84 16.74 0.45
C LEU A 153 -9.04 15.65 1.20
N ARG A 154 -9.60 14.46 1.44
CA ARG A 154 -8.86 13.36 2.09
C ARG A 154 -7.59 13.00 1.31
N CYS A 155 -7.68 12.91 -0.02
CA CYS A 155 -6.55 12.59 -0.90
C CYS A 155 -5.47 13.69 -0.85
N VAL A 156 -5.86 14.95 -0.77
CA VAL A 156 -4.94 16.10 -0.67
C VAL A 156 -4.19 16.03 0.66
N SER A 157 -4.91 15.88 1.79
CA SER A 157 -4.28 15.75 3.11
C SER A 157 -3.37 14.54 3.19
N THR A 158 -3.75 13.41 2.58
CA THR A 158 -2.89 12.21 2.52
C THR A 158 -1.63 12.47 1.71
N CYS A 159 -1.75 13.11 0.53
CA CYS A 159 -0.61 13.41 -0.32
C CYS A 159 0.36 14.40 0.33
N ASN A 160 -0.16 15.43 1.02
CA ASN A 160 0.65 16.46 1.65
C ASN A 160 1.23 16.00 3.00
N ASN A 161 0.39 15.47 3.90
CA ASN A 161 0.79 15.28 5.29
C ASN A 161 1.42 13.90 5.54
N VAL A 162 0.94 12.87 4.86
CA VAL A 162 1.42 11.48 5.04
C VAL A 162 2.56 11.17 4.07
N GLN A 163 2.43 11.63 2.81
CA GLN A 163 3.42 11.35 1.77
C GLN A 163 4.42 12.50 1.57
N GLY A 164 4.08 13.72 1.93
CA GLY A 164 4.99 14.86 1.75
C GLY A 164 5.30 15.18 0.29
N ILE A 165 4.41 14.79 -0.65
CA ILE A 165 4.61 14.93 -2.11
C ILE A 165 3.96 16.20 -2.65
N GLY A 166 2.68 16.45 -2.30
CA GLY A 166 1.97 17.63 -2.80
C GLY A 166 1.61 17.58 -4.29
N ALA A 167 1.53 16.41 -4.91
CA ALA A 167 1.22 16.27 -6.34
C ALA A 167 -0.20 16.70 -6.71
N ILE A 168 -1.12 16.72 -5.74
CA ILE A 168 -2.51 17.14 -5.90
C ILE A 168 -2.90 18.13 -4.81
N GLY A 169 -3.72 19.10 -5.19
CA GLY A 169 -4.22 20.15 -4.31
C GLY A 169 -5.60 20.61 -4.74
N GLN A 170 -6.17 21.55 -3.99
CA GLN A 170 -7.37 22.24 -4.40
C GLN A 170 -6.99 23.34 -5.41
N ILE A 171 -7.63 23.32 -6.57
CA ILE A 171 -7.42 24.30 -7.65
C ILE A 171 -8.73 24.99 -7.99
N ARG A 172 -8.64 26.15 -8.64
CA ARG A 172 -9.78 27.00 -9.01
C ARG A 172 -10.51 27.56 -7.79
N ARG A 173 -11.69 28.12 -7.97
CA ARG A 173 -12.54 28.72 -6.92
C ARG A 173 -14.01 28.70 -7.32
N GLY A 174 -14.89 28.94 -6.34
CA GLY A 174 -16.33 28.94 -6.57
C GLY A 174 -16.83 27.56 -7.01
N PHE A 175 -17.75 27.51 -7.96
CA PHE A 175 -18.28 26.28 -8.52
C PHE A 175 -17.25 25.42 -9.27
N ASP A 176 -16.19 26.05 -9.78
CA ASP A 176 -15.14 25.39 -10.56
C ASP A 176 -14.05 24.77 -9.70
N VAL A 177 -14.20 24.85 -8.38
CA VAL A 177 -13.25 24.27 -7.43
C VAL A 177 -13.18 22.75 -7.61
N ARG A 178 -11.95 22.23 -7.73
CA ARG A 178 -11.73 20.79 -7.85
C ARG A 178 -10.38 20.36 -7.29
N VAL A 179 -10.20 19.06 -7.11
CA VAL A 179 -8.88 18.49 -6.81
C VAL A 179 -8.12 18.33 -8.12
N GLY A 180 -6.97 18.96 -8.20
CA GLY A 180 -6.15 18.99 -9.42
C GLY A 180 -4.65 18.93 -9.12
N SER A 181 -3.89 18.87 -10.18
CA SER A 181 -2.43 19.00 -10.17
C SER A 181 -2.05 20.47 -10.39
N PRO A 182 -0.80 20.90 -10.10
CA PRO A 182 -0.34 22.25 -10.40
C PRO A 182 -0.64 22.63 -11.85
N PHE A 183 -1.08 23.87 -12.05
CA PHE A 183 -1.47 24.42 -13.36
C PHE A 183 -2.55 23.64 -14.12
N ASP A 184 -3.32 22.80 -13.41
CA ASP A 184 -4.38 21.95 -13.98
C ASP A 184 -3.88 20.96 -15.05
N GLN A 185 -2.63 20.58 -14.96
CA GLN A 185 -2.01 19.60 -15.86
C GLN A 185 -2.34 18.16 -15.42
N GLY A 186 -2.08 17.18 -16.28
CA GLY A 186 -2.22 15.77 -15.95
C GLY A 186 -1.29 15.36 -14.79
N LEU A 187 -1.74 14.39 -13.99
CA LEU A 187 -0.96 13.88 -12.85
C LEU A 187 0.41 13.32 -13.27
N GLY A 188 0.53 12.84 -14.51
CA GLY A 188 1.77 12.31 -15.09
C GLY A 188 2.90 13.32 -15.25
N THR A 189 2.59 14.63 -15.26
CA THR A 189 3.59 15.71 -15.36
C THR A 189 4.10 16.17 -14.00
N THR A 190 3.62 15.58 -12.91
CA THR A 190 3.96 15.97 -11.54
C THR A 190 4.98 15.02 -10.92
N THR A 191 5.48 15.38 -9.74
CA THR A 191 6.33 14.51 -8.92
C THR A 191 5.56 13.37 -8.24
N CYS A 192 4.39 12.97 -8.76
CA CYS A 192 3.62 11.86 -8.22
C CYS A 192 4.41 10.55 -8.29
N VAL A 193 4.56 9.90 -7.15
CA VAL A 193 5.34 8.65 -7.01
C VAL A 193 4.50 7.37 -7.22
N GLY A 194 3.22 7.51 -7.54
CA GLY A 194 2.34 6.36 -7.81
C GLY A 194 1.98 5.52 -6.57
N CYS A 195 2.16 6.01 -5.35
CA CYS A 195 1.93 5.23 -4.13
C CYS A 195 0.46 4.79 -3.91
N GLY A 196 -0.52 5.41 -4.59
CA GLY A 196 -1.95 5.07 -4.51
C GLY A 196 -2.63 5.36 -3.16
N GLN A 197 -1.96 6.02 -2.21
CA GLN A 197 -2.57 6.34 -0.91
C GLN A 197 -3.77 7.30 -1.05
N CYS A 198 -3.79 8.12 -2.08
CA CYS A 198 -4.94 8.96 -2.44
C CYS A 198 -6.18 8.12 -2.86
N ILE A 199 -5.99 6.96 -3.51
CA ILE A 199 -7.07 6.02 -3.86
C ILE A 199 -7.67 5.44 -2.57
N VAL A 200 -6.81 4.94 -1.68
CA VAL A 200 -7.24 4.36 -0.40
C VAL A 200 -7.96 5.41 0.45
N ALA A 201 -7.53 6.68 0.40
CA ALA A 201 -8.16 7.77 1.16
C ALA A 201 -9.52 8.20 0.59
N CYS A 202 -9.79 8.03 -0.70
CA CYS A 202 -11.00 8.51 -1.35
C CYS A 202 -12.24 7.76 -0.87
N PRO A 203 -13.30 8.44 -0.40
CA PRO A 203 -14.53 7.79 0.06
C PRO A 203 -15.49 7.42 -1.08
N VAL A 204 -15.20 7.89 -2.30
CA VAL A 204 -15.99 7.65 -3.51
C VAL A 204 -15.10 7.15 -4.65
N GLY A 205 -15.64 6.95 -5.84
CA GLY A 205 -14.90 6.46 -7.01
C GLY A 205 -14.16 7.52 -7.83
N ALA A 206 -13.76 8.65 -7.23
CA ALA A 206 -13.07 9.73 -7.95
C ALA A 206 -11.58 9.45 -8.21
N LEU A 207 -10.97 8.56 -7.44
CA LEU A 207 -9.58 8.11 -7.60
C LEU A 207 -9.56 6.59 -7.59
N TYR A 208 -8.92 6.01 -8.58
CA TYR A 208 -8.81 4.55 -8.72
C TYR A 208 -7.54 4.18 -9.49
N GLU A 209 -7.16 2.91 -9.41
CA GLU A 209 -6.03 2.37 -10.18
C GLU A 209 -6.38 2.25 -11.66
N LYS A 210 -5.40 2.50 -12.55
CA LYS A 210 -5.55 2.18 -13.97
C LYS A 210 -5.66 0.65 -14.10
N SER A 211 -6.74 0.17 -14.72
CA SER A 211 -7.02 -1.26 -14.82
C SER A 211 -6.10 -1.92 -15.85
N ASN A 212 -5.58 -3.10 -15.51
CA ASN A 212 -4.91 -4.00 -16.44
C ASN A 212 -5.60 -5.38 -16.48
N ILE A 213 -6.87 -5.45 -16.09
CA ILE A 213 -7.63 -6.70 -16.05
C ILE A 213 -7.79 -7.27 -17.46
N ASP A 214 -8.10 -6.41 -18.44
CA ASP A 214 -8.33 -6.83 -19.82
C ASP A 214 -7.03 -7.37 -20.45
N ASP A 215 -5.88 -6.73 -20.18
CA ASP A 215 -4.57 -7.23 -20.63
C ASP A 215 -4.29 -8.67 -20.14
N VAL A 216 -4.71 -8.97 -18.89
CA VAL A 216 -4.53 -10.31 -18.32
C VAL A 216 -5.52 -11.31 -18.93
N TRP A 217 -6.80 -10.92 -19.14
CA TRP A 217 -7.77 -11.80 -19.81
C TRP A 217 -7.39 -12.09 -21.25
N ASP A 218 -6.89 -11.10 -21.98
CA ASP A 218 -6.41 -11.28 -23.35
C ASP A 218 -5.21 -12.24 -23.40
N ALA A 219 -4.30 -12.15 -22.43
CA ALA A 219 -3.17 -13.07 -22.33
C ALA A 219 -3.62 -14.51 -21.99
N ILE A 220 -4.56 -14.69 -21.07
CA ILE A 220 -5.12 -16.02 -20.72
C ILE A 220 -5.86 -16.64 -21.94
N ALA A 221 -6.56 -15.84 -22.71
CA ALA A 221 -7.30 -16.29 -23.88
C ALA A 221 -6.40 -16.60 -25.09
N ASN A 222 -5.16 -16.13 -25.09
CA ASN A 222 -4.23 -16.31 -26.21
C ASN A 222 -3.51 -17.68 -26.12
N PRO A 223 -3.77 -18.62 -27.04
CA PRO A 223 -3.18 -19.96 -27.02
C PRO A 223 -1.65 -19.96 -27.22
N ASP A 224 -1.08 -18.88 -27.78
CA ASP A 224 0.36 -18.76 -28.03
C ASP A 224 1.10 -18.25 -26.77
N LYS A 225 0.38 -17.90 -25.69
CA LYS A 225 0.97 -17.43 -24.44
C LYS A 225 0.89 -18.50 -23.35
N LYS A 226 1.98 -18.64 -22.60
CA LYS A 226 2.00 -19.33 -21.33
C LYS A 226 1.91 -18.29 -20.22
N VAL A 227 0.78 -18.27 -19.50
CA VAL A 227 0.54 -17.27 -18.48
C VAL A 227 0.98 -17.79 -17.11
N VAL A 228 1.81 -17.02 -16.44
CA VAL A 228 2.24 -17.31 -15.06
C VAL A 228 1.91 -16.14 -14.14
N PHE A 229 1.39 -16.46 -12.98
CA PHE A 229 1.16 -15.51 -11.91
C PHE A 229 2.18 -15.67 -10.81
N PHE A 230 2.54 -14.59 -10.17
CA PHE A 230 3.17 -14.63 -8.85
C PHE A 230 2.56 -13.59 -7.91
N THR A 231 2.54 -13.89 -6.62
CA THR A 231 1.79 -13.09 -5.65
C THR A 231 2.67 -12.57 -4.53
N ALA A 232 2.50 -11.28 -4.18
CA ALA A 232 3.18 -10.67 -3.04
C ALA A 232 2.64 -11.21 -1.68
N PRO A 233 3.48 -11.30 -0.64
CA PRO A 233 3.07 -11.89 0.65
C PRO A 233 1.87 -11.21 1.29
N SER A 234 1.73 -9.90 1.16
CA SER A 234 0.63 -9.13 1.74
C SER A 234 -0.73 -9.38 1.09
N ILE A 235 -0.81 -10.00 -0.10
CA ILE A 235 -2.08 -10.36 -0.74
C ILE A 235 -2.79 -11.42 0.09
N ALA A 236 -2.05 -12.42 0.57
CA ALA A 236 -2.58 -13.47 1.42
C ALA A 236 -3.22 -12.96 2.74
N ALA A 237 -2.78 -11.80 3.23
CA ALA A 237 -3.30 -11.17 4.43
C ALA A 237 -4.51 -10.24 4.19
N THR A 238 -4.85 -9.93 2.94
CA THR A 238 -5.79 -8.85 2.64
C THR A 238 -6.87 -9.20 1.62
N LEU A 239 -6.63 -10.14 0.72
CA LEU A 239 -7.57 -10.48 -0.37
C LEU A 239 -8.95 -10.91 0.16
N GLY A 240 -9.00 -11.61 1.30
CA GLY A 240 -10.25 -12.03 1.93
C GLY A 240 -11.20 -10.88 2.25
N GLU A 241 -10.66 -9.68 2.54
CA GLU A 241 -11.45 -8.48 2.80
C GLU A 241 -12.33 -8.06 1.60
N CYS A 242 -11.91 -8.36 0.37
CA CYS A 242 -12.69 -8.12 -0.84
C CYS A 242 -13.90 -9.05 -0.97
N PHE A 243 -13.95 -10.09 -0.16
CA PHE A 243 -15.00 -11.11 -0.12
C PHE A 243 -15.70 -11.13 1.25
N ASP A 244 -15.76 -9.99 1.94
CA ASP A 244 -16.41 -9.80 3.24
C ASP A 244 -15.90 -10.75 4.35
N MET A 245 -14.64 -11.16 4.27
CA MET A 245 -13.97 -11.86 5.35
C MET A 245 -13.38 -10.83 6.34
N PRO A 246 -13.25 -11.16 7.63
CA PRO A 246 -12.65 -10.25 8.60
C PRO A 246 -11.24 -9.82 8.21
N PRO A 247 -10.85 -8.54 8.45
CA PRO A 247 -9.48 -8.11 8.28
C PRO A 247 -8.50 -8.97 9.08
N GLY A 248 -7.39 -9.35 8.44
CA GLY A 248 -6.41 -10.24 9.05
C GLY A 248 -6.75 -11.73 8.92
N THR A 249 -7.65 -12.11 8.01
CA THR A 249 -7.85 -13.52 7.63
C THR A 249 -6.77 -13.95 6.63
N HIS A 250 -6.05 -15.03 6.93
CA HIS A 250 -5.03 -15.61 6.05
C HIS A 250 -5.67 -16.45 4.95
N VAL A 251 -5.49 -16.09 3.69
CA VAL A 251 -6.16 -16.73 2.53
C VAL A 251 -5.18 -17.16 1.42
N GLU A 252 -3.94 -17.50 1.76
CA GLU A 252 -2.90 -17.86 0.77
C GLU A 252 -3.33 -19.00 -0.14
N ARG A 253 -3.81 -20.10 0.43
CA ARG A 253 -4.17 -21.29 -0.34
C ARG A 253 -5.43 -21.09 -1.19
N GLN A 254 -6.45 -20.41 -0.66
CA GLN A 254 -7.65 -20.04 -1.42
C GLN A 254 -7.30 -19.08 -2.58
N MET A 255 -6.36 -18.16 -2.36
CA MET A 255 -5.87 -17.25 -3.39
C MET A 255 -5.21 -18.02 -4.54
N VAL A 256 -4.34 -18.98 -4.26
CA VAL A 256 -3.68 -19.80 -5.27
C VAL A 256 -4.70 -20.55 -6.12
N GLN A 257 -5.64 -21.24 -5.47
CA GLN A 257 -6.69 -21.96 -6.16
C GLN A 257 -7.58 -21.05 -7.01
N ALA A 258 -7.98 -19.89 -6.46
CA ALA A 258 -8.80 -18.93 -7.20
C ALA A 258 -8.11 -18.43 -8.46
N ILE A 259 -6.79 -18.20 -8.42
CA ILE A 259 -6.03 -17.78 -9.60
C ILE A 259 -5.99 -18.90 -10.64
N ARG A 260 -5.75 -20.16 -10.25
CA ARG A 260 -5.79 -21.30 -11.18
C ARG A 260 -7.14 -21.48 -11.86
N MET A 261 -8.22 -21.16 -11.16
CA MET A 261 -9.56 -21.22 -11.75
C MET A 261 -9.85 -20.12 -12.78
N LEU A 262 -8.95 -19.14 -12.96
CA LEU A 262 -9.10 -18.12 -14.01
C LEU A 262 -8.75 -18.66 -15.42
N GLY A 263 -7.96 -19.74 -15.51
CA GLY A 263 -7.56 -20.33 -16.79
C GLY A 263 -6.40 -21.31 -16.66
N ASP A 264 -5.80 -21.70 -17.79
CA ASP A 264 -4.59 -22.54 -17.80
C ASP A 264 -3.36 -21.70 -17.43
N VAL A 265 -3.13 -21.55 -16.12
CA VAL A 265 -2.08 -20.68 -15.56
C VAL A 265 -1.32 -21.39 -14.44
N GLN A 266 -0.06 -21.01 -14.27
CA GLN A 266 0.74 -21.41 -13.11
C GLN A 266 0.82 -20.28 -12.09
N VAL A 267 0.93 -20.64 -10.81
CA VAL A 267 0.92 -19.69 -9.69
C VAL A 267 2.13 -19.90 -8.80
N PHE A 268 3.03 -18.92 -8.76
CA PHE A 268 4.29 -18.98 -8.03
C PHE A 268 4.32 -18.07 -6.81
N ASN A 269 5.18 -18.43 -5.85
CA ASN A 269 5.35 -17.73 -4.59
C ASN A 269 6.47 -16.67 -4.68
N MET A 270 6.11 -15.38 -4.73
CA MET A 270 7.11 -14.29 -4.77
C MET A 270 7.97 -14.20 -3.50
N ASN A 271 7.59 -14.84 -2.40
CA ASN A 271 8.39 -14.85 -1.18
C ASN A 271 9.79 -15.48 -1.42
N VAL A 272 9.92 -16.38 -2.41
CA VAL A 272 11.20 -16.93 -2.86
C VAL A 272 12.18 -15.82 -3.30
N THR A 273 11.68 -14.86 -4.07
CA THR A 273 12.54 -13.75 -4.52
C THR A 273 12.69 -12.64 -3.49
N ALA A 274 11.83 -12.60 -2.48
CA ALA A 274 12.10 -11.81 -1.29
C ALA A 274 13.32 -12.38 -0.53
N ASP A 275 13.40 -13.70 -0.36
CA ASP A 275 14.58 -14.37 0.21
C ASP A 275 15.84 -14.11 -0.63
N LEU A 276 15.73 -14.19 -1.97
CA LEU A 276 16.83 -13.89 -2.88
C LEU A 276 17.30 -12.43 -2.77
N THR A 277 16.36 -11.48 -2.65
CA THR A 277 16.67 -10.06 -2.46
C THR A 277 17.49 -9.84 -1.19
N ILE A 278 17.15 -10.50 -0.09
CA ILE A 278 17.91 -10.40 1.16
C ILE A 278 19.37 -10.86 0.97
N LEU A 279 19.60 -11.95 0.26
CA LEU A 279 20.97 -12.44 0.04
C LEU A 279 21.78 -11.50 -0.84
N GLU A 280 21.20 -10.94 -1.89
CA GLU A 280 21.88 -9.96 -2.75
C GLU A 280 22.10 -8.62 -2.02
N GLU A 281 21.10 -8.08 -1.29
CA GLU A 281 21.25 -6.85 -0.50
C GLU A 281 22.25 -7.01 0.65
N ALA A 282 22.22 -8.14 1.36
CA ALA A 282 23.20 -8.43 2.41
C ALA A 282 24.63 -8.51 1.84
N ASN A 283 24.79 -9.18 0.69
CA ASN A 283 26.08 -9.24 0.00
C ASN A 283 26.55 -7.84 -0.46
N GLU A 284 25.64 -7.02 -1.01
CA GLU A 284 25.95 -5.64 -1.39
C GLU A 284 26.36 -4.81 -0.17
N LEU A 285 25.63 -4.89 0.94
CA LEU A 285 25.95 -4.18 2.18
C LEU A 285 27.34 -4.58 2.72
N ILE A 286 27.62 -5.88 2.80
CA ILE A 286 28.95 -6.38 3.23
C ILE A 286 30.05 -5.83 2.31
N ARG A 287 29.85 -5.82 0.99
CA ARG A 287 30.81 -5.25 0.04
C ARG A 287 31.01 -3.75 0.24
N ARG A 288 29.95 -2.98 0.52
CA ARG A 288 30.04 -1.54 0.83
C ARG A 288 30.85 -1.29 2.12
N ILE A 289 30.72 -2.16 3.12
CA ILE A 289 31.47 -2.05 4.39
C ILE A 289 32.94 -2.42 4.19
N THR A 290 33.21 -3.54 3.53
CA THR A 290 34.55 -4.15 3.49
C THR A 290 35.45 -3.64 2.35
N SER A 291 34.86 -3.01 1.30
CA SER A 291 35.65 -2.51 0.18
C SER A 291 36.51 -1.30 0.57
N ASN A 292 37.80 -1.37 0.24
CA ASN A 292 38.75 -0.28 0.38
C ASN A 292 38.87 0.60 -0.90
N LYS A 293 38.02 0.39 -1.90
CA LYS A 293 38.01 1.18 -3.15
C LYS A 293 37.54 2.60 -2.88
N LEU A 294 38.18 3.58 -3.53
CA LEU A 294 37.84 5.00 -3.41
C LEU A 294 36.45 5.33 -4.00
N ASP A 295 35.99 4.56 -4.97
CA ASP A 295 34.75 4.73 -5.70
C ASP A 295 33.61 3.80 -5.22
N LYS A 296 33.73 3.24 -4.00
CA LYS A 296 32.68 2.40 -3.44
C LYS A 296 31.39 3.19 -3.19
N PRO A 297 30.22 2.58 -3.40
CA PRO A 297 28.96 3.21 -3.05
C PRO A 297 28.91 3.60 -1.57
N PRO A 298 28.33 4.76 -1.23
CA PRO A 298 28.36 5.28 0.14
C PRO A 298 27.47 4.50 1.11
N LEU A 299 27.70 4.71 2.41
CA LEU A 299 26.83 4.34 3.51
C LEU A 299 26.12 5.60 4.05
N PRO A 300 24.92 5.48 4.65
CA PRO A 300 24.13 4.26 4.81
C PRO A 300 23.61 3.71 3.49
N MET A 301 23.32 2.41 3.44
CA MET A 301 22.59 1.82 2.33
C MET A 301 21.09 1.85 2.61
N PHE A 302 20.30 2.34 1.65
CA PHE A 302 18.83 2.29 1.70
C PHE A 302 18.33 1.09 0.91
N THR A 303 17.24 0.46 1.38
CA THR A 303 16.54 -0.57 0.61
C THR A 303 15.96 0.00 -0.69
N SER A 304 15.80 -0.83 -1.72
CA SER A 304 15.32 -0.44 -3.04
C SER A 304 14.03 -1.15 -3.51
N CYS A 305 13.47 -2.04 -2.70
CA CYS A 305 12.31 -2.86 -3.09
C CYS A 305 11.01 -2.08 -3.29
N CYS A 306 10.91 -0.82 -2.81
CA CYS A 306 9.72 0.02 -2.89
C CYS A 306 9.80 1.04 -4.05
N PRO A 307 9.08 0.85 -5.19
CA PRO A 307 9.19 1.75 -6.35
C PRO A 307 8.66 3.16 -6.10
N GLY A 308 7.73 3.33 -5.16
CA GLY A 308 7.29 4.67 -4.76
C GLY A 308 8.37 5.43 -4.01
N TRP A 309 9.19 4.74 -3.21
CA TRP A 309 10.37 5.29 -2.57
C TRP A 309 11.46 5.62 -3.60
N ILE A 310 11.75 4.71 -4.51
CA ILE A 310 12.74 4.96 -5.57
C ILE A 310 12.37 6.21 -6.37
N LYS A 311 11.12 6.30 -6.83
CA LYS A 311 10.66 7.46 -7.59
C LYS A 311 10.71 8.76 -6.77
N PHE A 312 10.50 8.68 -5.46
CA PHE A 312 10.69 9.81 -4.54
C PHE A 312 12.15 10.28 -4.50
N MET A 313 13.10 9.36 -4.42
CA MET A 313 14.53 9.68 -4.46
C MET A 313 14.95 10.28 -5.80
N GLU A 314 14.48 9.72 -6.90
CA GLU A 314 14.76 10.23 -8.25
C GLU A 314 14.27 11.67 -8.46
N HIS A 315 13.14 12.06 -7.83
CA HIS A 315 12.59 13.41 -7.94
C HIS A 315 13.20 14.42 -6.96
N TYR A 316 13.42 14.03 -5.71
CA TYR A 316 13.70 14.97 -4.63
C TYR A 316 15.13 14.91 -4.10
N TYR A 317 15.84 13.79 -4.31
CA TYR A 317 17.17 13.55 -3.76
C TYR A 317 18.08 12.81 -4.76
N PRO A 318 18.26 13.35 -5.99
CA PRO A 318 19.07 12.68 -7.01
C PRO A 318 20.52 12.47 -6.58
N GLU A 319 21.06 13.34 -5.73
CA GLU A 319 22.41 13.23 -5.17
C GLU A 319 22.57 12.05 -4.20
N MET A 320 21.47 11.55 -3.67
CA MET A 320 21.43 10.41 -2.74
C MET A 320 21.19 9.05 -3.43
N LEU A 321 20.98 9.03 -4.75
CA LEU A 321 20.76 7.78 -5.49
C LEU A 321 21.89 6.74 -5.29
N PRO A 322 23.19 7.11 -5.17
CA PRO A 322 24.24 6.13 -4.87
C PRO A 322 24.10 5.39 -3.54
N HIS A 323 23.33 5.93 -2.60
CA HIS A 323 23.02 5.28 -1.33
C HIS A 323 21.97 4.16 -1.46
N LEU A 324 21.19 4.12 -2.52
CA LEU A 324 20.21 3.06 -2.74
C LEU A 324 20.91 1.72 -3.00
N SER A 325 20.32 0.62 -2.52
CA SER A 325 20.68 -0.71 -2.98
C SER A 325 20.45 -0.82 -4.49
N THR A 326 21.36 -1.47 -5.18
CA THR A 326 21.26 -1.71 -6.63
C THR A 326 20.36 -2.92 -6.95
N CYS A 327 19.92 -3.67 -5.94
CA CYS A 327 19.05 -4.82 -6.11
C CYS A 327 17.72 -4.44 -6.75
N LYS A 328 17.27 -5.21 -7.75
CA LYS A 328 15.88 -5.15 -8.20
C LYS A 328 14.96 -5.51 -7.04
N SER A 329 13.72 -5.05 -7.09
CA SER A 329 12.72 -5.52 -6.14
C SER A 329 12.44 -7.01 -6.31
N PRO A 330 11.84 -7.71 -5.32
CA PRO A 330 11.41 -9.09 -5.48
C PRO A 330 10.57 -9.34 -6.74
N GLN A 331 9.72 -8.38 -7.14
CA GLN A 331 8.97 -8.43 -8.39
C GLN A 331 9.90 -8.44 -9.61
N GLY A 332 10.84 -7.52 -9.69
CA GLY A 332 11.79 -7.43 -10.80
C GLY A 332 12.72 -8.64 -10.87
N MET A 333 13.21 -9.12 -9.71
CA MET A 333 14.03 -10.34 -9.64
C MET A 333 13.25 -11.56 -10.13
N PHE A 334 11.97 -11.69 -9.72
CA PHE A 334 11.16 -12.84 -10.11
C PHE A 334 10.89 -12.85 -11.62
N GLY A 335 10.51 -11.69 -12.18
CA GLY A 335 10.31 -11.56 -13.61
C GLY A 335 11.59 -11.90 -14.41
N ALA A 336 12.74 -11.38 -13.99
CA ALA A 336 14.02 -11.68 -14.62
C ALA A 336 14.36 -13.19 -14.59
N LEU A 337 14.08 -13.87 -13.45
CA LEU A 337 14.29 -15.32 -13.34
C LEU A 337 13.30 -16.12 -14.19
N LEU A 338 12.04 -15.70 -14.25
CA LEU A 338 11.04 -16.35 -15.10
C LEU A 338 11.39 -16.23 -16.58
N LYS A 339 11.76 -15.04 -17.02
CA LYS A 339 12.15 -14.79 -18.43
C LYS A 339 13.52 -15.37 -18.81
N SER A 340 14.33 -15.81 -17.85
CA SER A 340 15.65 -16.43 -18.09
C SER A 340 15.70 -17.90 -17.67
N TYR A 341 15.88 -18.16 -16.37
CA TYR A 341 16.04 -19.51 -15.83
C TYR A 341 14.86 -20.44 -16.13
N TYR A 342 13.63 -19.97 -15.81
CA TYR A 342 12.44 -20.78 -15.99
C TYR A 342 12.17 -21.06 -17.48
N CYS A 343 12.30 -20.06 -18.35
CA CYS A 343 12.17 -20.22 -19.79
C CYS A 343 13.21 -21.19 -20.35
N GLN A 344 14.48 -21.07 -19.93
CA GLN A 344 15.55 -21.97 -20.34
C GLN A 344 15.28 -23.42 -19.91
N LYS A 345 14.86 -23.62 -18.66
CA LYS A 345 14.63 -24.96 -18.09
C LYS A 345 13.42 -25.67 -18.73
N ASN A 346 12.42 -24.91 -19.15
CA ASN A 346 11.20 -25.45 -19.75
C ASN A 346 11.14 -25.33 -21.28
N HIS A 347 12.21 -24.88 -21.93
CA HIS A 347 12.29 -24.70 -23.39
C HIS A 347 11.19 -23.77 -23.94
N ILE A 348 10.89 -22.66 -23.20
CA ILE A 348 9.91 -21.66 -23.59
C ILE A 348 10.65 -20.44 -24.15
N ASP A 349 10.17 -19.86 -25.27
CA ASP A 349 10.67 -18.56 -25.70
C ASP A 349 10.21 -17.50 -24.67
N PRO A 350 11.11 -16.66 -24.14
CA PRO A 350 10.73 -15.59 -23.20
C PRO A 350 9.61 -14.65 -23.69
N LYS A 351 9.42 -14.55 -25.01
CA LYS A 351 8.32 -13.79 -25.61
C LYS A 351 6.96 -14.45 -25.44
N ASP A 352 6.93 -15.78 -25.36
CA ASP A 352 5.69 -16.56 -25.24
C ASP A 352 5.26 -16.73 -23.77
N LEU A 353 6.16 -16.47 -22.81
CA LEU A 353 5.83 -16.42 -21.40
C LEU A 353 5.21 -15.05 -21.05
N TYR A 354 3.99 -15.00 -20.55
CA TYR A 354 3.34 -13.80 -20.06
C TYR A 354 3.30 -13.79 -18.54
N VAL A 355 3.99 -12.83 -17.95
CA VAL A 355 4.25 -12.77 -16.50
C VAL A 355 3.33 -11.74 -15.85
N VAL A 356 2.44 -12.22 -14.99
CA VAL A 356 1.47 -11.40 -14.24
C VAL A 356 1.89 -11.30 -12.77
N SER A 357 2.15 -10.08 -12.32
CA SER A 357 2.45 -9.80 -10.91
C SER A 357 1.19 -9.37 -10.16
N VAL A 358 0.82 -10.10 -9.08
CA VAL A 358 -0.26 -9.71 -8.18
C VAL A 358 0.31 -9.01 -6.95
N ILE A 359 0.02 -7.73 -6.80
CA ILE A 359 0.72 -6.85 -5.86
C ILE A 359 -0.21 -5.91 -5.09
N PRO A 360 0.15 -5.51 -3.86
CA PRO A 360 -0.62 -4.56 -3.05
C PRO A 360 -0.44 -3.08 -3.47
N CYS A 361 0.30 -2.82 -4.54
CA CYS A 361 0.93 -1.52 -4.79
C CYS A 361 0.63 -1.01 -6.20
N THR A 362 0.20 0.25 -6.33
CA THR A 362 0.00 0.88 -7.64
C THR A 362 1.31 1.37 -8.28
N ALA A 363 2.33 1.73 -7.48
CA ALA A 363 3.63 2.12 -8.01
C ALA A 363 4.37 0.98 -8.73
N LYS A 364 4.04 -0.28 -8.43
CA LYS A 364 4.56 -1.45 -9.14
C LYS A 364 4.12 -1.49 -10.62
N LYS A 365 2.96 -0.91 -10.96
CA LYS A 365 2.54 -0.72 -12.37
C LYS A 365 3.49 0.19 -13.14
N PHE A 366 4.07 1.19 -12.47
CA PHE A 366 5.13 2.01 -13.05
C PHE A 366 6.46 1.23 -13.11
N GLU A 367 6.78 0.46 -12.10
CA GLU A 367 8.02 -0.33 -12.06
C GLU A 367 8.13 -1.25 -13.28
N VAL A 368 7.05 -1.95 -13.66
CA VAL A 368 7.08 -2.86 -14.84
C VAL A 368 7.27 -2.12 -16.16
N SER A 369 7.02 -0.82 -16.23
CA SER A 369 7.23 -0.01 -17.41
C SER A 369 8.63 0.62 -17.51
N ARG A 370 9.52 0.36 -16.53
CA ARG A 370 10.87 0.93 -16.51
C ARG A 370 11.77 0.22 -17.54
N PRO A 371 12.42 0.96 -18.47
CA PRO A 371 13.27 0.36 -19.49
C PRO A 371 14.43 -0.49 -18.93
N GLU A 372 14.99 -0.07 -17.77
CA GLU A 372 16.07 -0.76 -17.08
C GLU A 372 15.65 -2.10 -16.45
N LEU A 373 14.35 -2.40 -16.37
CA LEU A 373 13.78 -3.66 -15.91
C LEU A 373 13.34 -4.52 -17.10
N SER A 374 14.23 -4.66 -18.04
CA SER A 374 14.03 -5.48 -19.24
C SER A 374 15.35 -6.14 -19.65
N SER A 375 15.26 -7.26 -20.34
CA SER A 375 16.39 -7.95 -20.92
C SER A 375 16.17 -8.13 -22.43
N ARG A 376 17.09 -7.64 -23.25
CA ARG A 376 17.01 -7.71 -24.73
C ARG A 376 15.68 -7.17 -25.29
N GLY A 377 15.13 -6.12 -24.69
CA GLY A 377 13.87 -5.51 -25.10
C GLY A 377 12.61 -6.28 -24.70
N ILE A 378 12.74 -7.34 -23.89
CA ILE A 378 11.63 -8.07 -23.27
C ILE A 378 11.52 -7.61 -21.82
N PRO A 379 10.35 -7.11 -21.35
CA PRO A 379 10.18 -6.71 -19.96
C PRO A 379 10.33 -7.91 -19.03
N ASP A 380 10.90 -7.69 -17.84
CA ASP A 380 11.01 -8.74 -16.83
C ASP A 380 9.60 -9.21 -16.39
N VAL A 381 8.67 -8.28 -16.24
CA VAL A 381 7.25 -8.54 -15.91
C VAL A 381 6.38 -7.86 -16.95
N ASP A 382 5.42 -8.58 -17.51
CA ASP A 382 4.57 -8.03 -18.57
C ASP A 382 3.48 -7.10 -18.00
N VAL A 383 2.87 -7.49 -16.88
CA VAL A 383 1.79 -6.70 -16.25
C VAL A 383 1.76 -6.85 -14.73
N ALA A 384 1.31 -5.79 -14.06
CA ALA A 384 1.07 -5.81 -12.62
C ALA A 384 -0.40 -5.48 -12.33
N ILE A 385 -1.09 -6.34 -11.57
CA ILE A 385 -2.44 -6.12 -11.09
C ILE A 385 -2.47 -6.02 -9.57
N THR A 386 -3.41 -5.22 -9.06
CA THR A 386 -3.58 -5.00 -7.62
C THR A 386 -4.46 -6.07 -6.97
N THR A 387 -4.48 -6.11 -5.63
CA THR A 387 -5.41 -6.96 -4.86
C THR A 387 -6.87 -6.73 -5.28
N ARG A 388 -7.25 -5.48 -5.52
CA ARG A 388 -8.61 -5.11 -5.96
C ARG A 388 -8.90 -5.58 -7.38
N GLU A 389 -7.93 -5.53 -8.29
CA GLU A 389 -8.09 -6.05 -9.66
C GLU A 389 -8.24 -7.56 -9.65
N LEU A 390 -7.38 -8.28 -8.91
CA LEU A 390 -7.53 -9.73 -8.75
C LEU A 390 -8.90 -10.10 -8.19
N SER A 391 -9.38 -9.41 -7.16
CA SER A 391 -10.70 -9.68 -6.59
C SER A 391 -11.84 -9.47 -7.60
N ARG A 392 -11.72 -8.49 -8.51
CA ARG A 392 -12.70 -8.27 -9.59
C ARG A 392 -12.66 -9.40 -10.63
N MET A 393 -11.47 -9.89 -10.97
CA MET A 393 -11.32 -11.04 -11.87
C MET A 393 -11.97 -12.30 -11.27
N ILE A 394 -11.69 -12.60 -10.00
CA ILE A 394 -12.28 -13.74 -9.29
C ILE A 394 -13.81 -13.66 -9.24
N LYS A 395 -14.35 -12.46 -8.92
CA LYS A 395 -15.80 -12.22 -8.92
C LYS A 395 -16.41 -12.31 -10.32
N GLY A 396 -15.73 -11.75 -11.32
CA GLY A 396 -16.16 -11.81 -12.72
C GLY A 396 -16.19 -13.23 -13.28
N ALA A 397 -15.28 -14.10 -12.81
CA ALA A 397 -15.25 -15.51 -13.15
C ALA A 397 -16.30 -16.36 -12.39
N GLY A 398 -17.06 -15.76 -11.47
CA GLY A 398 -18.11 -16.46 -10.70
C GLY A 398 -17.57 -17.41 -9.64
N ILE A 399 -16.35 -17.22 -9.16
CA ILE A 399 -15.69 -18.10 -8.19
C ILE A 399 -16.17 -17.76 -6.77
N SER A 400 -16.69 -18.76 -6.03
CA SER A 400 -17.07 -18.65 -4.61
C SER A 400 -15.84 -18.72 -3.73
N PHE A 401 -15.13 -17.61 -3.58
CA PHE A 401 -13.80 -17.54 -2.96
C PHE A 401 -13.75 -18.09 -1.52
N LYS A 402 -14.79 -17.80 -0.71
CA LYS A 402 -14.83 -18.21 0.71
C LYS A 402 -14.87 -19.73 0.90
N ASP A 403 -15.43 -20.44 -0.07
CA ASP A 403 -15.71 -21.87 0.01
C ASP A 403 -14.58 -22.72 -0.60
N LEU A 404 -13.52 -22.09 -1.10
CA LEU A 404 -12.40 -22.79 -1.71
C LEU A 404 -11.60 -23.56 -0.66
N PRO A 405 -11.31 -24.85 -0.88
CA PRO A 405 -10.49 -25.65 0.03
C PRO A 405 -9.01 -25.22 0.07
N GLY A 406 -8.55 -24.56 -1.00
CA GLY A 406 -7.21 -24.04 -1.15
C GLY A 406 -6.20 -25.04 -1.71
N GLU A 407 -5.24 -24.52 -2.47
CA GLU A 407 -4.15 -25.25 -3.12
C GLU A 407 -2.80 -24.61 -2.81
N ASP A 408 -1.71 -25.37 -3.01
CA ASP A 408 -0.35 -24.88 -2.81
C ASP A 408 0.20 -24.27 -4.10
N PHE A 409 1.25 -23.44 -4.00
CA PHE A 409 1.96 -22.87 -5.13
C PHE A 409 2.62 -23.93 -6.02
N ASP A 410 2.87 -23.62 -7.28
CA ASP A 410 3.51 -24.50 -8.25
C ASP A 410 5.03 -24.56 -8.05
N ASN A 411 5.61 -25.74 -8.32
CA ASN A 411 7.05 -25.92 -8.37
C ASN A 411 7.63 -25.30 -9.66
N PRO A 412 8.90 -24.86 -9.66
CA PRO A 412 9.90 -25.01 -8.58
C PRO A 412 9.87 -23.89 -7.51
N PHE A 413 8.99 -22.91 -7.62
CA PHE A 413 8.99 -21.72 -6.77
C PHE A 413 7.91 -21.78 -5.67
N ALA A 414 7.60 -22.94 -5.13
CA ALA A 414 6.56 -23.10 -4.10
C ALA A 414 7.05 -22.74 -2.69
N ILE A 415 8.28 -23.15 -2.34
CA ILE A 415 8.80 -23.10 -0.97
C ILE A 415 9.60 -21.81 -0.75
N ALA A 416 9.21 -21.03 0.26
CA ALA A 416 9.91 -19.85 0.72
C ALA A 416 10.04 -19.84 2.25
N THR A 417 10.93 -19.00 2.77
CA THR A 417 11.12 -18.88 4.22
C THR A 417 10.13 -17.93 4.88
N GLY A 418 10.08 -17.94 6.21
CA GLY A 418 9.35 -16.95 6.99
C GLY A 418 9.85 -15.53 6.77
N ALA A 419 11.16 -15.35 6.55
CA ALA A 419 11.76 -14.05 6.23
C ALA A 419 11.15 -13.43 4.95
N GLY A 420 10.91 -14.22 3.90
CA GLY A 420 10.22 -13.75 2.70
C GLY A 420 8.79 -13.30 2.96
N LYS A 421 8.08 -13.96 3.89
CA LYS A 421 6.69 -13.63 4.23
C LYS A 421 6.53 -12.27 4.91
N ILE A 422 7.47 -11.88 5.80
CA ILE A 422 7.37 -10.62 6.55
C ILE A 422 7.69 -9.36 5.74
N PHE A 423 8.17 -9.48 4.49
CA PHE A 423 8.43 -8.35 3.58
C PHE A 423 7.23 -7.41 3.39
N GLY A 424 6.02 -7.90 3.59
CA GLY A 424 4.81 -7.10 3.46
C GLY A 424 4.58 -6.09 4.60
N ALA A 425 5.23 -6.24 5.74
CA ALA A 425 5.12 -5.38 6.90
C ALA A 425 6.32 -4.43 7.01
N THR A 426 6.11 -3.22 7.56
CA THR A 426 7.23 -2.29 7.84
C THR A 426 8.16 -2.85 8.91
N GLY A 427 9.43 -2.87 8.62
CA GLY A 427 10.48 -3.50 9.43
C GLY A 427 10.76 -4.95 9.05
N GLY A 428 9.93 -5.57 8.21
CA GLY A 428 10.10 -6.95 7.81
C GLY A 428 11.30 -7.21 6.91
N VAL A 429 11.63 -6.27 6.02
CA VAL A 429 12.84 -6.35 5.18
C VAL A 429 14.08 -6.19 6.05
N MET A 430 14.08 -5.21 6.96
CA MET A 430 15.17 -4.99 7.91
C MET A 430 15.39 -6.22 8.78
N GLU A 431 14.33 -6.78 9.35
CA GLU A 431 14.40 -7.98 10.18
C GLU A 431 14.94 -9.18 9.41
N ALA A 432 14.49 -9.42 8.19
CA ALA A 432 14.97 -10.49 7.32
C ALA A 432 16.47 -10.33 7.00
N ALA A 433 16.90 -9.10 6.71
CA ALA A 433 18.32 -8.79 6.46
C ALA A 433 19.19 -9.00 7.70
N LEU A 434 18.74 -8.54 8.87
CA LEU A 434 19.45 -8.71 10.14
C LEU A 434 19.57 -10.18 10.54
N ARG A 435 18.50 -10.98 10.39
CA ARG A 435 18.54 -12.44 10.62
C ARG A 435 19.61 -13.12 9.78
N THR A 436 19.66 -12.80 8.50
CA THR A 436 20.63 -13.39 7.57
C THR A 436 22.06 -12.88 7.84
N ALA A 437 22.24 -11.58 8.08
CA ALA A 437 23.55 -11.00 8.35
C ALA A 437 24.15 -11.51 9.66
N ALA A 438 23.38 -11.59 10.73
CA ALA A 438 23.82 -12.14 12.01
C ALA A 438 24.25 -13.60 11.86
N ASN A 439 23.45 -14.41 11.17
CA ASN A 439 23.78 -15.82 10.95
C ASN A 439 25.09 -16.02 10.16
N ILE A 440 25.27 -15.24 9.08
CA ILE A 440 26.49 -15.33 8.24
C ILE A 440 27.73 -14.84 9.00
N LEU A 441 27.61 -13.77 9.78
CA LEU A 441 28.74 -13.11 10.42
C LEU A 441 29.09 -13.71 11.80
N ASP A 442 28.11 -14.10 12.59
CA ASP A 442 28.31 -14.66 13.93
C ASP A 442 28.46 -16.19 13.89
N GLY A 443 28.08 -16.85 12.77
CA GLY A 443 28.12 -18.30 12.63
C GLY A 443 27.15 -19.02 13.59
N THR A 444 26.13 -18.31 14.09
CA THR A 444 25.12 -18.86 14.99
C THR A 444 23.87 -19.23 14.20
N ASN A 445 23.32 -20.42 14.46
CA ASN A 445 22.02 -20.82 13.91
C ASN A 445 20.85 -20.38 14.82
N GLU A 446 21.06 -19.38 15.68
CA GLU A 446 20.00 -18.87 16.54
C GLU A 446 19.00 -18.06 15.73
N LYS A 447 17.72 -18.43 15.87
CA LYS A 447 16.60 -17.66 15.29
C LYS A 447 16.45 -16.36 16.08
N ILE A 448 16.99 -15.27 15.55
CA ILE A 448 16.95 -13.96 16.20
C ILE A 448 15.70 -13.21 15.76
N ASP A 449 14.86 -12.82 16.71
CA ASP A 449 13.72 -11.93 16.49
C ASP A 449 14.13 -10.48 16.79
N PHE A 450 14.17 -9.63 15.78
CA PHE A 450 14.52 -8.22 15.90
C PHE A 450 13.26 -7.38 16.17
N MET A 451 12.75 -7.47 17.40
CA MET A 451 11.45 -6.90 17.79
C MET A 451 11.36 -5.37 17.63
N ASP A 452 12.48 -4.65 17.82
CA ASP A 452 12.49 -3.18 17.72
C ASP A 452 12.25 -2.68 16.28
N CYS A 453 12.49 -3.54 15.27
CA CYS A 453 12.15 -3.24 13.88
C CYS A 453 10.65 -3.39 13.58
N ARG A 454 9.90 -4.12 14.41
CA ARG A 454 8.47 -4.39 14.23
C ARG A 454 7.60 -3.23 14.69
N GLY A 455 6.32 -3.25 14.31
CA GLY A 455 5.30 -2.31 14.76
C GLY A 455 5.01 -1.18 13.78
N ILE A 456 4.07 -0.33 14.16
CA ILE A 456 3.45 0.67 13.29
C ILE A 456 4.06 2.09 13.36
N PRO A 457 4.86 2.50 14.37
CA PRO A 457 5.47 3.83 14.39
C PRO A 457 6.11 4.18 13.04
N GLY A 458 5.97 5.42 12.61
CA GLY A 458 6.40 5.87 11.29
C GLY A 458 7.92 5.88 11.09
N ILE A 459 8.69 6.06 12.16
CA ILE A 459 10.16 5.95 12.22
C ILE A 459 10.50 5.10 13.44
N LYS A 460 11.40 4.15 13.26
CA LYS A 460 11.95 3.28 14.30
C LYS A 460 13.46 3.22 14.14
N GLU A 461 14.18 3.30 15.23
CA GLU A 461 15.62 3.24 15.28
C GLU A 461 16.02 2.12 16.26
N ALA A 462 17.02 1.36 15.91
CA ALA A 462 17.57 0.32 16.77
C ALA A 462 19.08 0.18 16.57
N THR A 463 19.77 -0.21 17.66
CA THR A 463 21.19 -0.57 17.63
C THR A 463 21.29 -2.04 17.99
N TYR A 464 21.92 -2.82 17.13
CA TYR A 464 22.16 -4.25 17.33
C TYR A 464 23.66 -4.54 17.39
N ARG A 465 24.03 -5.62 18.05
CA ARG A 465 25.40 -6.08 18.10
C ARG A 465 25.56 -7.31 17.22
N ILE A 466 26.32 -7.19 16.13
CA ILE A 466 26.55 -8.26 15.16
C ILE A 466 28.08 -8.40 15.00
N ASN A 467 28.58 -9.61 15.19
CA ASN A 467 30.02 -9.91 15.14
C ASN A 467 30.87 -8.93 15.99
N GLY A 468 30.38 -8.65 17.20
CA GLY A 468 31.03 -7.74 18.15
C GLY A 468 30.95 -6.25 17.83
N ASN A 469 30.38 -5.84 16.68
CA ASN A 469 30.22 -4.45 16.27
C ASN A 469 28.82 -3.96 16.53
N GLU A 470 28.67 -2.68 16.90
CA GLU A 470 27.37 -2.01 16.97
C GLU A 470 26.92 -1.60 15.58
N VAL A 471 25.67 -1.91 15.26
CA VAL A 471 25.02 -1.66 13.96
C VAL A 471 23.76 -0.85 14.20
N ASP A 472 23.82 0.42 13.83
CA ASP A 472 22.68 1.32 13.89
C ASP A 472 21.83 1.18 12.62
N VAL A 473 20.54 0.91 12.80
CA VAL A 473 19.57 0.74 11.72
C VAL A 473 18.36 1.63 11.91
N CYS A 474 17.70 1.95 10.80
CA CYS A 474 16.48 2.74 10.82
C CYS A 474 15.41 2.14 9.88
N VAL A 475 14.17 2.17 10.32
CA VAL A 475 13.00 1.76 9.53
C VAL A 475 12.05 2.94 9.45
N ALA A 476 11.67 3.36 8.23
CA ALA A 476 10.68 4.42 8.05
C ALA A 476 9.56 4.00 7.09
N SER A 477 8.33 4.35 7.45
CA SER A 477 7.15 4.14 6.62
C SER A 477 6.32 5.41 6.46
N GLY A 478 5.86 5.65 5.21
CA GLY A 478 5.32 6.93 4.76
C GLY A 478 6.44 7.90 4.32
N LEU A 479 6.27 8.51 3.13
CA LEU A 479 7.36 9.29 2.52
C LEU A 479 7.66 10.61 3.25
N ALA A 480 6.70 11.17 4.00
CA ALA A 480 7.00 12.30 4.90
C ALA A 480 7.99 11.92 6.01
N ASN A 481 7.93 10.68 6.51
CA ASN A 481 8.91 10.15 7.47
C ASN A 481 10.23 9.80 6.78
N ALA A 482 10.17 9.22 5.58
CA ALA A 482 11.36 8.96 4.76
C ALA A 482 12.15 10.24 4.51
N ARG A 483 11.46 11.35 4.17
CA ARG A 483 12.08 12.67 4.01
C ARG A 483 12.87 13.08 5.26
N LYS A 484 12.29 12.94 6.44
CA LYS A 484 12.98 13.27 7.71
C LYS A 484 14.27 12.46 7.89
N VAL A 485 14.20 11.13 7.63
CA VAL A 485 15.37 10.26 7.75
C VAL A 485 16.46 10.64 6.75
N VAL A 486 16.09 10.93 5.49
CA VAL A 486 17.07 11.40 4.48
C VAL A 486 17.74 12.70 4.91
N GLU A 487 16.98 13.68 5.43
CA GLU A 487 17.55 14.95 5.90
C GLU A 487 18.48 14.75 7.11
N MET A 488 18.13 13.86 8.06
CA MET A 488 19.01 13.52 9.20
C MET A 488 20.33 12.87 8.74
N VAL A 489 20.28 12.04 7.71
CA VAL A 489 21.48 11.44 7.10
C VAL A 489 22.32 12.50 6.38
N LYS A 490 21.68 13.35 5.55
CA LYS A 490 22.37 14.41 4.79
C LYS A 490 23.05 15.45 5.70
N SER A 491 22.39 15.82 6.79
CA SER A 491 22.96 16.76 7.77
C SER A 491 24.08 16.16 8.63
N GLY A 492 24.26 14.85 8.60
CA GLY A 492 25.20 14.14 9.47
C GLY A 492 24.73 14.00 10.93
N GLU A 493 23.45 14.36 11.21
CA GLU A 493 22.86 14.22 12.55
C GLU A 493 22.81 12.77 12.99
N LYS A 494 22.53 11.85 12.04
CA LYS A 494 22.45 10.41 12.28
C LYS A 494 23.33 9.63 11.31
N LYS A 495 23.95 8.58 11.83
CA LYS A 495 24.80 7.67 11.06
C LYS A 495 24.27 6.25 11.21
N TYR A 496 23.46 5.84 10.24
CA TYR A 496 22.99 4.46 10.16
C TYR A 496 23.88 3.64 9.22
N LEU A 497 23.86 2.34 9.39
CA LEU A 497 24.48 1.40 8.45
C LEU A 497 23.51 1.02 7.33
N PHE A 498 22.28 0.68 7.72
CA PHE A 498 21.24 0.20 6.82
C PHE A 498 19.88 0.81 7.17
N ILE A 499 19.11 1.20 6.14
CA ILE A 499 17.83 1.90 6.31
C ILE A 499 16.78 1.26 5.43
N GLU A 500 15.69 0.79 6.05
CA GLU A 500 14.49 0.36 5.33
C GLU A 500 13.54 1.53 5.13
N ILE A 501 13.09 1.75 3.88
CA ILE A 501 12.05 2.72 3.57
C ILE A 501 10.88 2.06 2.84
N MET A 502 9.68 2.25 3.39
CA MET A 502 8.43 1.91 2.73
C MET A 502 7.57 3.14 2.48
N ALA A 503 7.15 3.38 1.23
CA ALA A 503 6.31 4.53 0.88
C ALA A 503 4.93 4.52 1.58
N CYS A 504 4.40 3.34 1.88
CA CYS A 504 3.08 3.20 2.51
C CYS A 504 3.20 3.10 4.03
N PRO A 505 2.38 3.85 4.81
CA PRO A 505 2.37 3.72 6.27
C PRO A 505 2.02 2.30 6.73
N GLY A 506 2.92 1.67 7.48
CA GLY A 506 2.78 0.29 7.93
C GLY A 506 3.29 -0.77 6.96
N GLY A 507 3.76 -0.37 5.76
CA GLY A 507 4.29 -1.29 4.75
C GLY A 507 3.29 -1.66 3.66
N CYS A 508 3.60 -2.71 2.89
CA CYS A 508 2.82 -3.17 1.74
C CYS A 508 1.43 -3.70 2.12
N ILE A 509 1.23 -4.14 3.37
CA ILE A 509 -0.08 -4.50 3.93
C ILE A 509 -1.11 -3.35 3.87
N ASN A 510 -0.65 -2.12 3.74
CA ASN A 510 -1.46 -0.90 3.58
C ASN A 510 -1.16 -0.19 2.25
N GLY A 511 -0.74 -0.94 1.25
CA GLY A 511 -0.40 -0.44 -0.09
C GLY A 511 -1.58 0.19 -0.84
N GLY A 512 -1.28 1.02 -1.84
CA GLY A 512 -2.29 1.72 -2.64
C GLY A 512 -3.22 0.82 -3.45
N GLY A 513 -2.85 -0.46 -3.66
CA GLY A 513 -3.65 -1.49 -4.34
C GLY A 513 -4.47 -2.39 -3.41
N GLN A 514 -4.36 -2.21 -2.08
CA GLN A 514 -5.05 -3.02 -1.09
C GLN A 514 -6.56 -2.71 -0.99
N PRO A 515 -7.36 -3.62 -0.41
CA PRO A 515 -8.78 -3.42 -0.19
C PRO A 515 -9.06 -2.13 0.57
N VAL A 516 -10.11 -1.43 0.18
CA VAL A 516 -10.55 -0.21 0.86
C VAL A 516 -11.71 -0.55 1.77
N GLN A 517 -11.49 -0.37 3.05
CA GLN A 517 -12.48 -0.59 4.09
C GLN A 517 -13.41 0.61 4.27
N SER A 518 -14.60 0.37 4.80
CA SER A 518 -15.55 1.42 5.17
C SER A 518 -14.98 2.36 6.24
N ASP A 519 -15.53 3.56 6.33
CA ASP A 519 -15.12 4.56 7.33
C ASP A 519 -15.31 4.06 8.76
N SER A 520 -16.31 3.23 9.02
CA SER A 520 -16.56 2.62 10.32
C SER A 520 -15.46 1.63 10.75
N VAL A 521 -14.79 1.00 9.77
CA VAL A 521 -13.66 0.11 10.02
C VAL A 521 -12.34 0.89 10.03
N ARG A 522 -12.04 1.63 8.95
CA ARG A 522 -10.72 2.26 8.80
C ARG A 522 -10.38 3.34 9.83
N ASN A 523 -11.39 4.03 10.39
CA ASN A 523 -11.17 5.07 11.39
C ASN A 523 -11.03 4.51 12.82
N TYR A 524 -11.43 3.27 13.08
CA TYR A 524 -11.55 2.73 14.44
C TYR A 524 -10.91 1.37 14.65
N VAL A 525 -10.59 0.64 13.58
CA VAL A 525 -9.91 -0.65 13.63
C VAL A 525 -8.45 -0.49 13.20
N ASP A 526 -7.52 -1.06 13.94
CA ASP A 526 -6.11 -1.07 13.57
C ASP A 526 -5.83 -2.14 12.49
N LEU A 527 -6.24 -1.82 11.26
CA LEU A 527 -6.06 -2.68 10.10
C LEU A 527 -4.60 -3.07 9.86
N LYS A 528 -3.67 -2.14 10.16
CA LYS A 528 -2.25 -2.39 9.91
C LYS A 528 -1.72 -3.48 10.83
N SER A 529 -2.04 -3.41 12.10
CA SER A 529 -1.63 -4.45 13.07
C SER A 529 -2.28 -5.81 12.75
N LEU A 530 -3.58 -5.85 12.42
CA LEU A 530 -4.27 -7.08 12.06
C LEU A 530 -3.67 -7.75 10.83
N ARG A 531 -3.42 -6.98 9.78
CA ARG A 531 -2.81 -7.49 8.53
C ARG A 531 -1.36 -7.90 8.71
N SER A 532 -0.57 -7.16 9.52
CA SER A 532 0.82 -7.52 9.83
C SER A 532 0.90 -8.81 10.65
N ALA A 533 -0.01 -9.00 11.59
CA ALA A 533 -0.06 -10.21 12.42
C ALA A 533 -0.11 -11.49 11.57
N VAL A 534 -0.89 -11.48 10.47
CA VAL A 534 -0.95 -12.62 9.54
C VAL A 534 0.43 -13.01 9.01
N LEU A 535 1.22 -12.02 8.62
CA LEU A 535 2.56 -12.27 8.04
C LEU A 535 3.54 -12.78 9.11
N TYR A 536 3.53 -12.18 10.30
CA TYR A 536 4.38 -12.62 11.40
C TYR A 536 3.97 -13.98 11.98
N ASP A 537 2.67 -14.29 12.00
CA ASP A 537 2.19 -15.61 12.43
C ASP A 537 2.56 -16.69 11.40
N ALA A 538 2.49 -16.37 10.10
CA ALA A 538 2.94 -17.24 9.03
C ALA A 538 4.49 -17.43 9.04
N ASP A 539 5.26 -16.43 9.44
CA ASP A 539 6.70 -16.55 9.69
C ASP A 539 6.98 -17.49 10.86
N LYS A 540 6.31 -17.29 11.99
CA LYS A 540 6.50 -18.14 13.18
C LYS A 540 6.13 -19.60 12.94
N ALA A 541 5.15 -19.85 12.09
CA ALA A 541 4.72 -21.20 11.73
C ALA A 541 5.63 -21.88 10.70
N ASN A 542 6.58 -21.13 10.10
CA ASN A 542 7.50 -21.67 9.10
C ASN A 542 8.76 -22.24 9.79
N ASP A 543 9.14 -23.46 9.43
CA ASP A 543 10.37 -24.09 9.95
C ASP A 543 11.63 -23.37 9.48
N LEU A 544 11.61 -22.84 8.24
CA LEU A 544 12.68 -22.06 7.65
C LEU A 544 12.40 -20.58 7.93
N ARG A 545 13.18 -19.93 8.77
CA ARG A 545 12.94 -18.54 9.16
C ARG A 545 13.94 -17.52 8.62
N CYS A 546 15.05 -17.97 8.06
CA CYS A 546 16.09 -17.13 7.50
C CYS A 546 16.21 -17.33 5.99
N SER A 547 16.40 -16.24 5.24
CA SER A 547 16.43 -16.27 3.77
C SER A 547 17.54 -17.18 3.20
N HIS A 548 18.68 -17.30 3.86
CA HIS A 548 19.77 -18.19 3.43
C HIS A 548 19.46 -19.68 3.61
N GLU A 549 18.43 -20.04 4.36
CA GLU A 549 17.94 -21.42 4.52
C GLU A 549 17.03 -21.87 3.37
N SER A 550 16.63 -20.96 2.46
CA SER A 550 15.72 -21.25 1.36
C SER A 550 16.29 -22.27 0.38
N PRO A 551 15.72 -23.49 0.28
CA PRO A 551 16.23 -24.51 -0.64
C PRO A 551 16.08 -24.10 -2.10
N VAL A 552 15.06 -23.30 -2.43
CA VAL A 552 14.84 -22.80 -3.79
C VAL A 552 15.89 -21.76 -4.16
N VAL A 553 16.25 -20.86 -3.23
CA VAL A 553 17.30 -19.87 -3.48
C VAL A 553 18.67 -20.56 -3.62
N GLN A 554 18.95 -21.56 -2.79
CA GLN A 554 20.18 -22.36 -2.93
C GLN A 554 20.23 -23.06 -4.30
N MET A 555 19.14 -23.71 -4.72
CA MET A 555 19.01 -24.32 -6.05
C MET A 555 19.27 -23.30 -7.17
N LEU A 556 18.72 -22.09 -7.07
CA LEU A 556 18.93 -21.04 -8.08
C LEU A 556 20.39 -20.62 -8.18
N TYR A 557 21.12 -20.53 -7.07
CA TYR A 557 22.57 -20.25 -7.09
C TYR A 557 23.35 -21.42 -7.69
N ASP A 558 23.08 -22.64 -7.28
CA ASP A 558 23.80 -23.84 -7.73
C ASP A 558 23.58 -24.12 -9.22
N GLU A 559 22.35 -23.99 -9.71
CA GLU A 559 22.01 -24.33 -11.09
C GLU A 559 22.22 -23.18 -12.08
N PHE A 560 22.13 -21.90 -11.62
CA PHE A 560 22.02 -20.80 -12.59
C PHE A 560 22.78 -19.52 -12.21
N LEU A 561 22.65 -19.02 -10.99
CA LEU A 561 23.17 -17.71 -10.59
C LEU A 561 24.62 -17.72 -10.09
N GLU A 562 25.18 -18.90 -9.80
CA GLU A 562 26.51 -19.17 -9.22
C GLU A 562 26.60 -18.79 -7.72
N LYS A 563 26.77 -17.52 -7.41
CA LYS A 563 26.87 -17.00 -6.01
C LYS A 563 26.34 -15.57 -5.93
N PRO A 564 25.93 -15.10 -4.75
CA PRO A 564 25.50 -13.73 -4.56
C PRO A 564 26.55 -12.71 -5.06
N GLY A 565 26.09 -11.71 -5.81
CA GLY A 565 26.92 -10.64 -6.36
C GLY A 565 27.91 -11.04 -7.45
N LYS A 566 27.88 -12.28 -7.98
CA LYS A 566 28.66 -12.69 -9.15
C LYS A 566 28.09 -12.09 -10.43
N ALA A 567 28.87 -12.11 -11.51
CA ALA A 567 28.56 -11.42 -12.76
C ALA A 567 27.14 -11.76 -13.30
N LYS A 568 26.74 -13.02 -13.28
CA LYS A 568 25.44 -13.46 -13.76
C LYS A 568 24.30 -13.01 -12.83
N ALA A 569 24.44 -13.21 -11.53
CA ALA A 569 23.49 -12.74 -10.54
C ALA A 569 23.37 -11.20 -10.62
N HIS A 570 24.48 -10.49 -10.67
CA HIS A 570 24.50 -9.03 -10.78
C HIS A 570 23.81 -8.52 -12.07
N SER A 571 24.05 -9.15 -13.22
CA SER A 571 23.45 -8.72 -14.49
C SER A 571 21.94 -8.92 -14.57
N LEU A 572 21.39 -9.90 -13.82
CA LEU A 572 19.96 -10.23 -13.83
C LEU A 572 19.18 -9.58 -12.69
N LEU A 573 19.80 -9.48 -11.52
CA LEU A 573 19.12 -9.14 -10.27
C LEU A 573 19.37 -7.70 -9.79
N HIS A 574 20.28 -6.97 -10.44
CA HIS A 574 20.60 -5.59 -10.09
C HIS A 574 20.16 -4.62 -11.19
N THR A 575 20.04 -3.35 -10.83
CA THR A 575 19.62 -2.27 -11.70
C THR A 575 20.29 -0.95 -11.28
N HIS A 576 19.99 0.13 -11.95
CA HIS A 576 20.43 1.47 -11.63
C HIS A 576 19.26 2.45 -11.65
N TYR A 577 19.43 3.58 -11.00
CA TYR A 577 18.41 4.62 -10.89
C TYR A 577 18.95 5.94 -11.42
N THR A 578 18.07 6.75 -12.04
CA THR A 578 18.42 8.01 -12.68
C THR A 578 17.53 9.14 -12.18
N PRO A 579 18.04 10.38 -12.08
CA PRO A 579 17.24 11.56 -11.78
C PRO A 579 16.05 11.72 -12.74
N ARG A 580 14.92 12.24 -12.21
CA ARG A 580 13.69 12.53 -12.97
C ARG A 580 13.25 13.98 -12.83
#